data_d9aade109156553a2c3d4a0cc94ba496
#
_entry.id   d9aade109156553a2c3d4a0cc94ba496
#
_cell.length_a   1.000
_cell.length_b   1.000
_cell.length_c   1.000
_cell.angle_alpha   90.00
_cell.angle_beta   90.00
_cell.angle_gamma   90.00
#
_symmetry.space_group_name_H-M   'P 1'
#
loop_
_entity.id
_entity.type
_entity.pdbx_description
1 polymer ?
#
loop_
_entity_poly.entity_id
_entity_poly.type
_entity_poly.pdbx_seq_one_letter_code
_entity_poly.pdbx_strand_id
1 'polypeptide(L)' 'MEEGTIARLMDRGYGFIKRGGQEKDLFFHSNELQNVRFNELHEGDKVTFEVSEGMKGPQATNVNRA' A
#
# COMPACT_ATOMS: atom_id res chain seq x y z
N MET A 1 -10.78 8.24 0.24
CA MET A 1 -9.87 7.12 0.07
C MET A 1 -9.39 7.03 -1.35
N GLU A 2 -8.12 6.72 -1.52
CA GLU A 2 -7.56 6.54 -2.85
C GLU A 2 -7.54 5.06 -3.20
N GLU A 3 -7.46 4.78 -4.49
CA GLU A 3 -7.31 3.42 -4.97
C GLU A 3 -5.98 3.28 -5.70
N GLY A 4 -5.42 2.09 -5.61
CA GLY A 4 -4.18 1.77 -6.29
C GLY A 4 -4.04 0.27 -6.43
N THR A 5 -2.90 -0.14 -6.95
CA THR A 5 -2.57 -1.56 -7.09
C THR A 5 -1.24 -1.84 -6.39
N ILE A 6 -1.12 -3.04 -5.88
CA ILE A 6 0.13 -3.48 -5.25
C ILE A 6 1.19 -3.60 -6.36
N ALA A 7 2.23 -2.79 -6.26
CA ALA A 7 3.32 -2.80 -7.22
C ALA A 7 4.41 -3.79 -6.81
N ARG A 8 4.67 -3.88 -5.51
CA ARG A 8 5.75 -4.71 -5.01
C ARG A 8 5.48 -5.08 -3.55
N LEU A 9 5.82 -6.30 -3.19
CA LEU A 9 5.76 -6.79 -1.80
C LEU A 9 7.15 -7.27 -1.40
N MET A 10 7.61 -6.81 -0.25
CA MET A 10 8.95 -7.13 0.25
C MET A 10 8.82 -8.13 1.42
N ASP A 11 9.78 -9.03 1.51
CA ASP A 11 9.77 -10.09 2.53
C ASP A 11 9.80 -9.56 3.96
N ARG A 12 10.15 -8.30 4.13
CA ARG A 12 10.30 -7.71 5.46
C ARG A 12 9.03 -7.10 6.03
N GLY A 13 7.88 -7.30 5.39
CA GLY A 13 6.59 -6.85 5.91
C GLY A 13 6.20 -5.46 5.47
N TYR A 14 6.67 -5.01 4.34
CA TYR A 14 6.25 -3.74 3.75
C TYR A 14 6.15 -3.90 2.24
N GLY A 15 5.57 -2.92 1.59
CA GLY A 15 5.43 -2.97 0.15
C GLY A 15 5.16 -1.59 -0.44
N PHE A 16 4.87 -1.59 -1.72
CA PHE A 16 4.62 -0.35 -2.47
C PHE A 16 3.32 -0.46 -3.24
N ILE A 17 2.59 0.64 -3.28
CA ILE A 17 1.33 0.73 -4.00
C ILE A 17 1.51 1.71 -5.15
N LYS A 18 1.13 1.28 -6.34
CA LYS A 18 1.16 2.13 -7.52
C LYS A 18 -0.17 2.86 -7.62
N ARG A 19 -0.09 4.18 -7.73
CA ARG A 19 -1.27 5.03 -7.91
C ARG A 19 -1.34 5.50 -9.35
N GLY A 20 -2.55 5.55 -9.90
CA GLY A 20 -2.75 6.08 -11.23
C GLY A 20 -2.33 7.54 -11.29
N GLY A 21 -1.59 7.91 -12.33
CA GLY A 21 -1.14 9.28 -12.52
C GLY A 21 0.04 9.71 -11.67
N GLN A 22 0.62 8.81 -10.88
CA GLN A 22 1.81 9.11 -10.06
C GLN A 22 2.99 8.28 -10.54
N GLU A 23 4.15 8.91 -10.64
CA GLU A 23 5.36 8.22 -11.08
C GLU A 23 5.98 7.39 -9.97
N LYS A 24 5.84 7.82 -8.73
CA LYS A 24 6.45 7.14 -7.59
C LYS A 24 5.44 6.27 -6.87
N ASP A 25 5.87 5.08 -6.50
CA ASP A 25 5.06 4.18 -5.72
C ASP A 25 4.97 4.68 -4.28
N LEU A 26 3.88 4.36 -3.63
CA LEU A 26 3.62 4.80 -2.27
C LEU A 26 3.96 3.66 -1.31
N PHE A 27 4.81 3.96 -0.35
CA PHE A 27 5.21 2.97 0.68
C PHE A 27 4.04 2.67 1.63
N PHE A 28 3.94 1.41 2.02
CA PHE A 28 3.04 1.03 3.11
C PHE A 28 3.68 -0.08 3.94
N HIS A 29 3.36 -0.10 5.23
CA HIS A 29 3.83 -1.14 6.13
C HIS A 29 2.67 -2.10 6.44
N SER A 30 3.00 -3.35 6.75
CA SER A 30 1.99 -4.35 7.04
C SER A 30 1.08 -3.97 8.21
N ASN A 31 1.58 -3.13 9.12
CA ASN A 31 0.79 -2.63 10.25
C ASN A 31 -0.39 -1.77 9.81
N GLU A 32 -0.35 -1.26 8.59
CA GLU A 32 -1.42 -0.41 8.08
C GLU A 32 -2.51 -1.18 7.35
N LEU A 33 -2.34 -2.49 7.23
CA LEU A 33 -3.34 -3.33 6.58
C LEU A 33 -4.55 -3.52 7.48
N GLN A 34 -5.74 -3.38 6.88
CA GLN A 34 -7.01 -3.58 7.56
C GLN A 34 -7.74 -4.71 6.87
N ASN A 35 -8.26 -5.64 7.63
CA ASN A 35 -9.09 -6.75 7.10
C ASN A 35 -8.40 -7.64 6.07
N VAL A 36 -7.08 -7.53 5.94
CA VAL A 36 -6.31 -8.38 5.03
C VAL A 36 -4.93 -8.57 5.64
N ARG A 37 -4.38 -9.75 5.46
CA ARG A 37 -3.05 -10.06 5.96
C ARG A 37 -2.03 -9.83 4.87
N PHE A 38 -0.81 -9.46 5.28
CA PHE A 38 0.25 -9.19 4.32
C PHE A 38 0.50 -10.37 3.38
N ASN A 39 0.48 -11.57 3.92
CA ASN A 39 0.73 -12.78 3.12
C ASN A 39 -0.43 -13.15 2.20
N GLU A 40 -1.56 -12.47 2.32
CA GLU A 40 -2.70 -12.66 1.42
C GLU A 40 -2.67 -11.71 0.24
N LEU A 41 -1.80 -10.72 0.28
CA LEU A 41 -1.67 -9.76 -0.80
C LEU A 41 -0.76 -10.29 -1.89
N HIS A 42 -1.05 -9.90 -3.12
CA HIS A 42 -0.24 -10.25 -4.28
C HIS A 42 -0.01 -9.03 -5.13
N GLU A 43 1.08 -9.01 -5.88
CA GLU A 43 1.33 -7.94 -6.83
C GLU A 43 0.20 -7.88 -7.83
N GLY A 44 -0.27 -6.67 -8.11
CA GLY A 44 -1.40 -6.47 -9.00
C GLY A 44 -2.75 -6.39 -8.30
N ASP A 45 -2.82 -6.72 -7.01
CA ASP A 45 -4.08 -6.62 -6.26
C ASP A 45 -4.49 -5.16 -6.12
N LYS A 46 -5.80 -4.92 -6.23
CA LYS A 46 -6.34 -3.59 -6.01
C LYS A 46 -6.57 -3.35 -4.53
N VAL A 47 -6.20 -2.17 -4.08
CA VAL A 47 -6.36 -1.78 -2.68
C VAL A 47 -6.89 -0.36 -2.59
N THR A 48 -7.51 -0.06 -1.47
CA THR A 48 -7.90 1.30 -1.12
C THR A 48 -7.08 1.73 0.09
N PHE A 49 -6.79 3.01 0.18
CA PHE A 49 -5.91 3.49 1.24
C PHE A 49 -6.06 4.99 1.43
N GLU A 50 -5.46 5.48 2.50
CA GLU A 50 -5.34 6.91 2.75
C GLU A 50 -3.87 7.27 2.69
N VAL A 51 -3.57 8.50 2.31
CA VAL A 51 -2.20 9.00 2.26
C VAL A 51 -1.92 9.82 3.50
N SER A 52 -0.81 9.51 4.15
CA SER A 52 -0.41 10.20 5.37
C SER A 52 1.07 10.55 5.28
N GLU A 53 1.47 11.62 5.94
CA GLU A 53 2.89 12.00 5.99
C GLU A 53 3.59 11.16 7.05
N GLY A 54 4.63 10.46 6.63
CA GLY A 54 5.49 9.73 7.54
C GLY A 54 6.84 10.38 7.68
N MET A 55 7.73 9.80 8.48
CA MET A 55 9.07 10.34 8.68
C MET A 55 9.90 10.33 7.41
N LYS A 56 9.61 9.42 6.50
CA LYS A 56 10.35 9.29 5.25
C LYS A 56 9.57 9.84 4.04
N GLY A 57 8.49 10.57 4.30
CA GLY A 57 7.65 11.12 3.26
C GLY A 57 6.26 10.50 3.26
N PRO A 58 5.48 10.70 2.20
CA PRO A 58 4.12 10.15 2.14
C PRO A 58 4.10 8.64 2.21
N GLN A 59 3.11 8.10 2.90
CA GLN A 59 2.92 6.66 2.99
C GLN A 59 1.44 6.35 3.02
N ALA A 60 1.09 5.12 2.65
CA ALA A 60 -0.29 4.66 2.68
C ALA A 60 -0.65 4.17 4.09
N THR A 61 -1.85 4.54 4.53
CA THR A 61 -2.40 4.09 5.80
C THR A 61 -3.79 3.54 5.56
N ASN A 62 -4.30 2.78 6.51
CA ASN A 62 -5.63 2.16 6.41
C ASN A 62 -5.81 1.44 5.09
N VAL A 63 -4.87 0.57 4.77
CA VAL A 63 -4.88 -0.15 3.50
C VAL A 63 -5.85 -1.30 3.57
N ASN A 64 -6.81 -1.30 2.65
CA ASN A 64 -7.80 -2.36 2.53
C ASN A 64 -7.77 -2.96 1.14
N ARG A 65 -8.10 -4.22 1.06
CA ARG A 65 -8.27 -4.86 -0.23
C ARG A 65 -9.56 -4.36 -0.87
N ALA A 66 -9.45 -3.92 -2.10
CA ALA A 66 -10.62 -3.42 -2.83
C ALA A 66 -11.51 -4.56 -3.31
#